data_ea0ca9133ebfa9089808da799ba3ef23
#
_entry.id   ea0ca9133ebfa9089808da799ba3ef23
#
_cell.length_a   1.000
_cell.length_b   1.000
_cell.length_c   1.000
_cell.angle_alpha   90.00
_cell.angle_beta   90.00
_cell.angle_gamma   90.00
#
_symmetry.space_group_name_H-M   'P 1'
#
loop_
_entity.id
_entity.type
_entity.pdbx_description
1 polymer ?
#
loop_
_entity_poly.entity_id
_entity_poly.type
_entity_poly.pdbx_seq_one_letter_code
_entity_poly.pdbx_strand_id
1 'polypeptide(L)'
;MEEDIPEREEDSFAKEDVRALANHQLEDFSDAFRRLSKSFENEMEEKGLSEERLEDIFARLSRDTCNECINCKYCWNRHYEETNESLRQILWQVGQDGSVTMSQISPDFQRRCMHLDEYVHQVEERIAGENVRLGWHNRMSENRRVMAEQMKEIAVALKSFTINLGETEELPKERKRRILEELKKEGIKVARLSVKKRGGYLEVMFTGACHGNHCLTKTDVAQALYRATGIMMCPARETRNVLSSTTDTMFFRQDTVYKALTGLARVAKSGESVSGDNYSFLELSGTGELLMVLTDGMGSGEMADRDSSNLIEALEYLMEAGFEKKSALRLLNTLFVANYEGKSFATLDMAAINLHTGICEIMKNGAATTFVKREDGVEMIASSALPVGVDLQAEPDVAIVQLQEGDMVIMVSDGVLDSFYERNIESDSQEEMATLIDRLYCKNANDMANQILMNTLAHSTKEASDDMSVLVAGIWNKV
;
A
#
# COMPACT_ATOMS: atom_id res chain seq x y z
N MET A 1 -38.95 -1.44 -50.87
CA MET A 1 -38.02 -0.32 -50.78
C MET A 1 -37.40 -0.42 -49.40
N GLU A 2 -36.24 -1.08 -49.36
CA GLU A 2 -35.39 -1.14 -48.19
C GLU A 2 -34.66 0.20 -48.11
N GLU A 3 -34.95 0.99 -47.08
CA GLU A 3 -34.11 2.11 -46.76
C GLU A 3 -32.90 1.60 -46.01
N ASP A 4 -31.79 1.56 -46.70
CA ASP A 4 -30.46 1.43 -46.13
C ASP A 4 -30.23 2.59 -45.10
N ILE A 5 -30.14 2.21 -43.84
CA ILE A 5 -29.64 3.10 -42.79
C ILE A 5 -28.12 3.14 -42.98
N PRO A 6 -27.49 4.28 -43.30
CA PRO A 6 -26.05 4.33 -43.38
C PRO A 6 -25.48 4.06 -41.99
N GLU A 7 -24.77 2.95 -41.83
CA GLU A 7 -23.99 2.64 -40.68
C GLU A 7 -23.00 3.79 -40.44
N ARG A 8 -23.12 4.41 -39.29
CA ARG A 8 -22.12 5.38 -38.83
C ARG A 8 -20.85 4.65 -38.40
N GLU A 9 -20.05 4.25 -39.38
CA GLU A 9 -18.65 3.82 -39.18
C GLU A 9 -17.81 4.93 -38.48
N GLU A 10 -18.18 6.21 -38.73
CA GLU A 10 -17.51 7.38 -38.15
C GLU A 10 -17.48 7.40 -36.60
N ASP A 11 -18.48 6.81 -35.91
CA ASP A 11 -18.56 6.85 -34.43
C ASP A 11 -17.65 5.77 -33.78
N SER A 12 -17.25 4.73 -34.51
CA SER A 12 -16.32 3.69 -34.10
C SER A 12 -14.87 4.17 -34.23
N PHE A 13 -14.50 4.80 -35.32
CA PHE A 13 -13.20 5.41 -35.54
C PHE A 13 -12.91 6.53 -34.53
N ALA A 14 -13.87 7.43 -34.28
CA ALA A 14 -13.69 8.50 -33.31
C ALA A 14 -13.44 8.01 -31.88
N LYS A 15 -13.97 6.83 -31.48
CA LYS A 15 -13.73 6.25 -30.15
C LYS A 15 -12.42 5.50 -30.04
N GLU A 16 -12.01 4.81 -31.10
CA GLU A 16 -10.68 4.20 -31.17
C GLU A 16 -9.59 5.28 -31.16
N ASP A 17 -9.80 6.39 -31.87
CA ASP A 17 -8.89 7.55 -31.87
C ASP A 17 -8.82 8.20 -30.49
N VAL A 18 -9.94 8.38 -29.77
CA VAL A 18 -9.96 8.95 -28.42
C VAL A 18 -9.27 8.00 -27.41
N ARG A 19 -9.45 6.68 -27.53
CA ARG A 19 -8.74 5.71 -26.69
C ARG A 19 -7.25 5.68 -26.99
N ALA A 20 -6.89 5.64 -28.28
CA ALA A 20 -5.49 5.68 -28.68
C ALA A 20 -4.82 6.96 -28.18
N LEU A 21 -5.50 8.10 -28.28
CA LEU A 21 -5.01 9.38 -27.75
C LEU A 21 -4.88 9.36 -26.22
N ALA A 22 -5.87 8.82 -25.50
CA ALA A 22 -5.82 8.70 -24.04
C ALA A 22 -4.69 7.77 -23.59
N ASN A 23 -4.50 6.64 -24.26
CA ASN A 23 -3.39 5.74 -23.99
C ASN A 23 -2.04 6.41 -24.25
N HIS A 24 -1.89 7.11 -25.36
CA HIS A 24 -0.68 7.84 -25.68
C HIS A 24 -0.37 8.92 -24.62
N GLN A 25 -1.40 9.67 -24.18
CA GLN A 25 -1.23 10.64 -23.10
C GLN A 25 -0.81 10.01 -21.78
N LEU A 26 -1.37 8.85 -21.41
CA LEU A 26 -0.98 8.11 -20.20
C LEU A 26 0.46 7.59 -20.29
N GLU A 27 0.89 7.13 -21.49
CA GLU A 27 2.28 6.74 -21.74
C GLU A 27 3.23 7.94 -21.62
N ASP A 28 2.86 9.08 -22.19
CA ASP A 28 3.63 10.32 -22.09
C ASP A 28 3.77 10.78 -20.63
N PHE A 29 2.70 10.69 -19.84
CA PHE A 29 2.74 10.97 -18.39
C PHE A 29 3.63 9.98 -17.65
N SER A 30 3.49 8.67 -17.92
CA SER A 30 4.36 7.64 -17.33
C SER A 30 5.84 7.94 -17.62
N ASP A 31 6.18 8.27 -18.86
CA ASP A 31 7.55 8.60 -19.23
C ASP A 31 8.04 9.93 -18.61
N ALA A 32 7.16 10.92 -18.47
CA ALA A 32 7.48 12.16 -17.77
C ALA A 32 7.81 11.91 -16.28
N PHE A 33 6.97 11.16 -15.57
CA PHE A 33 7.22 10.78 -14.18
C PHE A 33 8.50 9.95 -14.00
N ARG A 34 8.78 9.03 -14.94
CA ARG A 34 10.04 8.26 -14.93
C ARG A 34 11.27 9.13 -15.15
N ARG A 35 11.19 10.18 -16.00
CA ARG A 35 12.28 11.14 -16.18
C ARG A 35 12.46 12.02 -14.95
N LEU A 36 11.36 12.45 -14.34
CA LEU A 36 11.39 13.21 -13.08
C LEU A 36 12.02 12.40 -11.97
N SER A 37 11.63 11.13 -11.78
CA SER A 37 12.26 10.22 -10.81
C SER A 37 13.79 10.25 -10.96
N LYS A 38 14.31 10.02 -12.15
CA LYS A 38 15.76 10.04 -12.41
C LYS A 38 16.45 11.38 -12.07
N SER A 39 15.73 12.49 -12.17
CA SER A 39 16.29 13.81 -11.82
C SER A 39 16.45 14.01 -10.30
N PHE A 40 15.73 13.24 -9.50
CA PHE A 40 15.81 13.27 -8.04
C PHE A 40 16.79 12.21 -7.46
N GLU A 41 17.21 11.19 -8.24
CA GLU A 41 18.11 10.11 -7.80
C GLU A 41 19.58 10.53 -7.65
N ASN A 42 20.01 11.70 -8.08
CA ASN A 42 21.43 12.03 -8.34
C ASN A 42 22.21 12.63 -7.17
N GLU A 43 21.77 12.57 -5.92
CA GLU A 43 22.57 13.04 -4.78
C GLU A 43 22.92 11.88 -3.85
N MET A 44 24.24 11.71 -3.58
CA MET A 44 24.74 10.73 -2.61
C MET A 44 24.69 11.32 -1.20
N GLU A 45 24.31 10.50 -0.23
CA GLU A 45 24.46 10.81 1.19
C GLU A 45 25.94 11.00 1.54
N GLU A 46 26.28 12.11 2.20
CA GLU A 46 27.61 12.32 2.73
C GLU A 46 27.77 11.61 4.08
N LYS A 47 28.63 10.58 4.10
CA LYS A 47 28.96 9.83 5.32
C LYS A 47 30.00 10.59 6.16
N GLY A 48 29.56 11.58 6.94
CA GLY A 48 30.45 12.35 7.82
C GLY A 48 31.14 13.53 7.13
N LEU A 49 31.97 14.23 7.89
CA LEU A 49 32.76 15.35 7.39
C LEU A 49 33.92 14.83 6.51
N SER A 50 34.02 15.32 5.30
CA SER A 50 35.14 14.95 4.40
C SER A 50 36.47 15.47 4.94
N GLU A 51 37.58 14.77 4.60
CA GLU A 51 38.93 15.21 4.97
C GLU A 51 39.23 16.63 4.49
N GLU A 52 38.76 17.00 3.30
CA GLU A 52 38.93 18.33 2.72
C GLU A 52 38.24 19.40 3.57
N ARG A 53 37.04 19.13 4.11
CA ARG A 53 36.34 20.04 5.02
C ARG A 53 37.02 20.17 6.36
N LEU A 54 37.52 19.07 6.94
CA LEU A 54 38.30 19.11 8.17
C LEU A 54 39.58 19.92 7.98
N GLU A 55 40.27 19.81 6.85
CA GLU A 55 41.45 20.62 6.52
C GLU A 55 41.11 22.12 6.39
N ASP A 56 40.00 22.46 5.76
CA ASP A 56 39.55 23.85 5.64
C ASP A 56 39.21 24.45 7.04
N ILE A 57 38.52 23.69 7.87
CA ILE A 57 38.23 24.07 9.28
C ILE A 57 39.54 24.27 10.03
N PHE A 58 40.47 23.31 9.96
CA PHE A 58 41.77 23.39 10.59
C PHE A 58 42.55 24.65 10.18
N ALA A 59 42.64 24.91 8.87
CA ALA A 59 43.39 26.04 8.33
C ALA A 59 42.80 27.37 8.75
N ARG A 60 41.46 27.50 8.81
CA ARG A 60 40.79 28.74 9.28
C ARG A 60 40.96 28.95 10.76
N LEU A 61 40.65 27.96 11.61
CA LEU A 61 40.74 28.08 13.03
C LEU A 61 42.15 28.32 13.51
N SER A 62 43.15 27.63 12.93
CA SER A 62 44.55 27.84 13.24
C SER A 62 45.01 29.24 12.87
N ARG A 63 44.51 29.82 11.79
CA ARG A 63 44.80 31.20 11.38
C ARG A 63 44.17 32.20 12.34
N ASP A 64 42.86 32.02 12.62
CA ASP A 64 42.09 32.99 13.39
C ASP A 64 42.56 33.05 14.85
N THR A 65 42.85 31.89 15.46
CA THR A 65 43.31 31.82 16.85
C THR A 65 44.82 32.11 17.04
N CYS A 66 45.65 31.64 16.09
CA CYS A 66 47.11 31.71 16.28
C CYS A 66 47.75 32.98 15.71
N ASN A 67 47.12 33.66 14.73
CA ASN A 67 47.75 34.78 14.01
C ASN A 67 48.06 35.99 14.91
N GLU A 68 47.21 36.26 15.92
CA GLU A 68 47.38 37.36 16.88
C GLU A 68 48.01 36.90 18.18
N CYS A 69 48.35 35.61 18.31
CA CYS A 69 48.94 35.06 19.53
C CYS A 69 50.42 35.45 19.68
N ILE A 70 50.79 35.92 20.86
CA ILE A 70 52.16 36.28 21.18
C ILE A 70 53.13 35.10 20.99
N ASN A 71 52.70 33.88 21.24
CA ASN A 71 53.48 32.65 21.08
C ASN A 71 53.44 32.07 19.66
N CYS A 72 52.82 32.73 18.69
CA CYS A 72 52.65 32.21 17.32
C CYS A 72 53.99 31.75 16.71
N LYS A 73 55.01 32.64 16.71
CA LYS A 73 56.34 32.30 16.16
C LYS A 73 57.02 31.16 16.89
N TYR A 74 56.81 31.02 18.19
CA TYR A 74 57.39 29.95 18.99
C TYR A 74 56.72 28.61 18.66
N CYS A 75 55.43 28.60 18.57
CA CYS A 75 54.66 27.39 18.23
C CYS A 75 54.90 26.94 16.76
N TRP A 76 54.74 27.84 15.80
CA TRP A 76 54.74 27.51 14.37
C TRP A 76 56.13 27.49 13.70
N ASN A 77 57.19 28.13 14.30
CA ASN A 77 58.53 28.10 13.76
C ASN A 77 59.45 27.10 14.50
N ARG A 78 59.31 26.96 15.84
CA ARG A 78 60.20 26.09 16.61
C ARG A 78 59.59 24.75 16.95
N HIS A 79 58.31 24.69 17.09
CA HIS A 79 57.53 23.49 17.50
C HIS A 79 56.42 23.19 16.51
N TYR A 80 56.70 23.28 15.24
CA TYR A 80 55.70 23.14 14.17
C TYR A 80 55.01 21.79 14.23
N GLU A 81 55.75 20.69 14.22
CA GLU A 81 55.19 19.34 14.17
C GLU A 81 54.30 19.05 15.37
N GLU A 82 54.77 19.33 16.57
CA GLU A 82 54.04 19.13 17.83
C GLU A 82 52.76 20.01 17.89
N THR A 83 52.83 21.22 17.39
CA THR A 83 51.71 22.15 17.37
C THR A 83 50.66 21.71 16.39
N ASN A 84 51.07 21.36 15.16
CA ASN A 84 50.21 20.88 14.10
C ASN A 84 49.52 19.56 14.52
N GLU A 85 50.26 18.62 15.09
CA GLU A 85 49.74 17.33 15.55
C GLU A 85 48.71 17.52 16.67
N SER A 86 49.03 18.33 17.68
CA SER A 86 48.13 18.58 18.81
C SER A 86 46.83 19.25 18.39
N LEU A 87 46.86 20.25 17.50
CA LEU A 87 45.68 20.94 17.00
C LEU A 87 44.82 20.04 16.10
N ARG A 88 45.46 19.20 15.29
CA ARG A 88 44.76 18.19 14.48
C ARG A 88 44.11 17.10 15.32
N GLN A 89 44.80 16.66 16.40
CA GLN A 89 44.25 15.68 17.32
C GLN A 89 43.00 16.23 18.03
N ILE A 90 43.01 17.50 18.46
CA ILE A 90 41.83 18.16 19.00
C ILE A 90 40.67 18.14 18.00
N LEU A 91 40.92 18.60 16.77
CA LEU A 91 39.93 18.62 15.72
C LEU A 91 39.33 17.22 15.42
N TRP A 92 40.20 16.22 15.30
CA TRP A 92 39.81 14.84 15.07
C TRP A 92 38.96 14.28 16.22
N GLN A 93 39.39 14.51 17.47
CA GLN A 93 38.67 14.06 18.68
C GLN A 93 37.27 14.67 18.77
N VAL A 94 37.16 15.99 18.57
CA VAL A 94 35.87 16.69 18.55
C VAL A 94 35.01 16.17 17.37
N GLY A 95 35.62 15.89 16.23
CA GLY A 95 34.91 15.31 15.07
C GLY A 95 34.32 13.93 15.34
N GLN A 96 34.94 13.12 16.20
CA GLN A 96 34.49 11.78 16.57
C GLN A 96 33.51 11.81 17.76
N ASP A 97 33.85 12.49 18.83
CA ASP A 97 33.15 12.42 20.12
C ASP A 97 32.28 13.65 20.42
N GLY A 98 32.32 14.67 19.56
CA GLY A 98 31.60 15.94 19.73
C GLY A 98 32.25 16.91 20.73
N SER A 99 33.20 16.47 21.52
CA SER A 99 33.94 17.27 22.47
C SER A 99 35.33 16.69 22.78
N VAL A 100 36.21 17.48 23.36
CA VAL A 100 37.50 17.01 23.82
C VAL A 100 37.74 17.45 25.29
N THR A 101 38.27 16.52 26.11
CA THR A 101 38.63 16.82 27.49
C THR A 101 40.11 17.20 27.61
N MET A 102 40.47 18.03 28.58
CA MET A 102 41.87 18.45 28.80
C MET A 102 42.81 17.26 29.01
N SER A 103 42.33 16.14 29.56
CA SER A 103 43.15 14.93 29.74
C SER A 103 43.57 14.25 28.42
N GLN A 104 42.87 14.53 27.32
CA GLN A 104 43.19 14.00 25.98
C GLN A 104 44.20 14.87 25.21
N ILE A 105 44.53 16.04 25.71
CA ILE A 105 45.44 16.98 25.08
C ILE A 105 46.81 16.85 25.76
N SER A 106 47.89 16.86 24.97
CA SER A 106 49.26 16.78 25.48
C SER A 106 49.54 17.82 26.58
N PRO A 107 50.04 17.43 27.77
CA PRO A 107 50.36 18.36 28.86
C PRO A 107 51.36 19.46 28.46
N ASP A 108 52.28 19.16 27.56
CA ASP A 108 53.26 20.12 27.05
C ASP A 108 52.62 21.15 26.15
N PHE A 109 51.62 20.73 25.34
CA PHE A 109 50.85 21.65 24.50
C PHE A 109 49.91 22.52 25.37
N GLN A 110 49.27 21.98 26.40
CA GLN A 110 48.44 22.73 27.34
C GLN A 110 49.23 23.87 28.02
N ARG A 111 50.47 23.61 28.43
CA ARG A 111 51.31 24.62 29.06
C ARG A 111 51.82 25.71 28.10
N ARG A 112 51.87 25.39 26.81
CA ARG A 112 52.42 26.25 25.76
C ARG A 112 51.39 27.11 25.09
N CYS A 113 50.18 26.56 24.86
CA CYS A 113 49.12 27.24 24.15
C CYS A 113 48.39 28.21 25.08
N MET A 114 48.39 29.50 24.74
CA MET A 114 47.72 30.55 25.52
C MET A 114 46.23 30.66 25.23
N HIS A 115 45.79 30.16 24.07
CA HIS A 115 44.42 30.25 23.59
C HIS A 115 43.81 28.86 23.42
N LEU A 116 44.21 27.87 24.24
CA LEU A 116 43.75 26.49 24.08
C LEU A 116 42.26 26.36 24.29
N ASP A 117 41.72 26.94 25.36
CA ASP A 117 40.28 26.87 25.65
C ASP A 117 39.44 27.52 24.55
N GLU A 118 39.91 28.66 24.03
CA GLU A 118 39.27 29.37 22.91
C GLU A 118 39.30 28.54 21.65
N TYR A 119 40.44 27.91 21.31
CA TYR A 119 40.58 27.05 20.17
C TYR A 119 39.65 25.83 20.26
N VAL A 120 39.62 25.14 21.41
CA VAL A 120 38.74 24.01 21.67
C VAL A 120 37.28 24.41 21.47
N HIS A 121 36.87 25.52 22.11
CA HIS A 121 35.50 26.02 22.01
C HIS A 121 35.11 26.34 20.54
N GLN A 122 35.98 27.00 19.79
CA GLN A 122 35.74 27.30 18.38
C GLN A 122 35.69 26.05 17.52
N VAL A 123 36.49 25.01 17.81
CA VAL A 123 36.42 23.70 17.11
C VAL A 123 35.07 23.03 17.40
N GLU A 124 34.65 22.97 18.66
CA GLU A 124 33.38 22.36 19.06
C GLU A 124 32.18 23.06 18.38
N GLU A 125 32.15 24.39 18.42
CA GLU A 125 31.09 25.18 17.78
C GLU A 125 31.05 24.96 16.26
N ARG A 126 32.21 24.94 15.61
CA ARG A 126 32.32 24.79 14.17
C ARG A 126 31.92 23.37 13.72
N ILE A 127 32.40 22.36 14.41
CA ILE A 127 32.03 20.95 14.13
C ILE A 127 30.55 20.73 14.39
N ALA A 128 29.98 21.25 15.47
CA ALA A 128 28.55 21.18 15.73
C ALA A 128 27.72 21.82 14.60
N GLY A 129 28.13 23.00 14.11
CA GLY A 129 27.49 23.67 12.98
C GLY A 129 27.55 22.88 11.68
N GLU A 130 28.71 22.28 11.38
CA GLU A 130 28.85 21.42 10.19
C GLU A 130 28.05 20.11 10.31
N ASN A 131 27.97 19.51 11.48
CA ASN A 131 27.14 18.32 11.71
C ASN A 131 25.64 18.62 11.53
N VAL A 132 25.17 19.78 12.00
CA VAL A 132 23.79 20.22 11.72
C VAL A 132 23.57 20.40 10.23
N ARG A 133 24.51 21.03 9.52
CA ARG A 133 24.42 21.22 8.07
C ARG A 133 24.41 19.90 7.30
N LEU A 134 25.25 18.96 7.70
CA LEU A 134 25.31 17.60 7.16
C LEU A 134 23.99 16.85 7.39
N GLY A 135 23.44 16.95 8.60
CA GLY A 135 22.14 16.38 8.93
C GLY A 135 21.00 16.92 8.04
N TRP A 136 20.99 18.24 7.78
CA TRP A 136 20.04 18.85 6.86
C TRP A 136 20.23 18.38 5.42
N HIS A 137 21.50 18.29 4.96
CA HIS A 137 21.80 17.81 3.61
C HIS A 137 21.33 16.36 3.41
N ASN A 138 21.63 15.48 4.36
CA ASN A 138 21.24 14.07 4.29
C ASN A 138 19.71 13.88 4.34
N ARG A 139 18.99 14.64 5.19
CA ARG A 139 17.53 14.64 5.19
C ARG A 139 16.96 15.10 3.85
N MET A 140 17.55 16.12 3.23
CA MET A 140 17.10 16.62 1.94
C MET A 140 17.36 15.59 0.82
N SER A 141 18.49 14.90 0.88
CA SER A 141 18.84 13.81 -0.04
C SER A 141 17.89 12.62 0.13
N GLU A 142 17.58 12.24 1.37
CA GLU A 142 16.60 11.20 1.68
C GLU A 142 15.20 11.54 1.17
N ASN A 143 14.71 12.77 1.43
CA ASN A 143 13.43 13.24 0.92
C ASN A 143 13.37 13.21 -0.61
N ARG A 144 14.45 13.55 -1.31
CA ARG A 144 14.54 13.44 -2.76
C ARG A 144 14.46 12.00 -3.23
N ARG A 145 15.13 11.08 -2.56
CA ARG A 145 15.07 9.64 -2.87
C ARG A 145 13.65 9.10 -2.74
N VAL A 146 12.94 9.49 -1.67
CA VAL A 146 11.53 9.14 -1.48
C VAL A 146 10.67 9.70 -2.61
N MET A 147 10.83 10.97 -2.98
CA MET A 147 10.10 11.57 -4.11
C MET A 147 10.40 10.88 -5.44
N ALA A 148 11.64 10.47 -5.67
CA ALA A 148 12.04 9.70 -6.86
C ALA A 148 11.28 8.38 -6.93
N GLU A 149 11.21 7.64 -5.83
CA GLU A 149 10.52 6.35 -5.77
C GLU A 149 9.00 6.52 -5.93
N GLN A 150 8.38 7.53 -5.29
CA GLN A 150 6.96 7.86 -5.50
C GLN A 150 6.64 8.13 -6.98
N MET A 151 7.47 8.94 -7.65
CA MET A 151 7.28 9.24 -9.07
C MET A 151 7.43 7.99 -9.94
N LYS A 152 8.33 7.09 -9.58
CA LYS A 152 8.52 5.81 -10.26
C LYS A 152 7.30 4.91 -10.13
N GLU A 153 6.74 4.79 -8.92
CA GLU A 153 5.52 4.01 -8.68
C GLU A 153 4.30 4.61 -9.40
N ILE A 154 4.16 5.94 -9.42
CA ILE A 154 3.13 6.61 -10.22
C ILE A 154 3.30 6.29 -11.71
N ALA A 155 4.53 6.30 -12.24
CA ALA A 155 4.81 5.95 -13.62
C ALA A 155 4.42 4.49 -13.95
N VAL A 156 4.70 3.56 -13.03
CA VAL A 156 4.32 2.15 -13.16
C VAL A 156 2.80 2.01 -13.16
N ALA A 157 2.11 2.68 -12.26
CA ALA A 157 0.66 2.68 -12.18
C ALA A 157 0.01 3.24 -13.45
N LEU A 158 0.45 4.37 -13.96
CA LEU A 158 -0.04 4.95 -15.22
C LEU A 158 0.15 3.97 -16.39
N LYS A 159 1.27 3.25 -16.43
CA LYS A 159 1.51 2.23 -17.45
C LYS A 159 0.57 1.04 -17.31
N SER A 160 0.23 0.61 -16.11
CA SER A 160 -0.74 -0.47 -15.88
C SER A 160 -2.15 -0.09 -16.36
N PHE A 161 -2.55 1.18 -16.22
CA PHE A 161 -3.81 1.68 -16.78
C PHE A 161 -3.86 1.58 -18.30
N THR A 162 -2.76 1.87 -19.03
CA THR A 162 -2.73 1.74 -20.49
C THR A 162 -2.91 0.30 -20.93
N ILE A 163 -2.30 -0.66 -20.24
CA ILE A 163 -2.46 -2.09 -20.50
C ILE A 163 -3.91 -2.52 -20.27
N ASN A 164 -4.51 -2.15 -19.14
CA ASN A 164 -5.89 -2.49 -18.80
C ASN A 164 -6.93 -1.88 -19.74
N LEU A 165 -6.66 -0.71 -20.32
CA LEU A 165 -7.51 -0.11 -21.35
C LEU A 165 -7.35 -0.81 -22.72
N GLY A 166 -6.19 -1.42 -22.97
CA GLY A 166 -5.88 -2.14 -24.21
C GLY A 166 -6.47 -3.56 -24.27
N GLU A 167 -6.66 -4.23 -23.13
CA GLU A 167 -7.12 -5.63 -23.03
C GLU A 167 -8.64 -5.82 -23.23
N THR A 168 -9.34 -4.90 -23.87
CA THR A 168 -10.75 -5.08 -24.20
C THR A 168 -10.92 -5.77 -25.55
N GLU A 169 -11.25 -7.06 -25.52
CA GLU A 169 -11.60 -7.83 -26.71
C GLU A 169 -13.06 -7.53 -27.14
N GLU A 170 -13.26 -7.02 -28.35
CA GLU A 170 -14.60 -6.87 -28.92
C GLU A 170 -15.17 -8.22 -29.33
N LEU A 171 -16.45 -8.47 -29.01
CA LEU A 171 -17.09 -9.69 -29.38
C LEU A 171 -17.42 -9.76 -30.89
N PRO A 172 -17.44 -11.00 -31.46
CA PRO A 172 -17.86 -11.23 -32.83
C PRO A 172 -19.26 -10.66 -33.14
N LYS A 173 -19.43 -10.10 -34.32
CA LYS A 173 -20.70 -9.47 -34.78
C LYS A 173 -21.93 -10.37 -34.57
N GLU A 174 -21.80 -11.68 -34.72
CA GLU A 174 -22.89 -12.63 -34.48
C GLU A 174 -23.39 -12.65 -33.03
N ARG A 175 -22.51 -12.57 -32.05
CA ARG A 175 -22.92 -12.53 -30.64
C ARG A 175 -23.61 -11.20 -30.30
N LYS A 176 -23.12 -10.08 -30.85
CA LYS A 176 -23.78 -8.77 -30.70
C LYS A 176 -25.21 -8.81 -31.30
N ARG A 177 -25.38 -9.46 -32.46
CA ARG A 177 -26.70 -9.63 -33.11
C ARG A 177 -27.67 -10.43 -32.25
N ARG A 178 -27.25 -11.55 -31.65
CA ARG A 178 -28.10 -12.34 -30.74
C ARG A 178 -28.57 -11.53 -29.52
N ILE A 179 -27.70 -10.73 -28.94
CA ILE A 179 -28.06 -9.85 -27.83
C ILE A 179 -29.13 -8.84 -28.28
N LEU A 180 -28.96 -8.20 -29.45
CA LEU A 180 -29.95 -7.25 -29.99
C LEU A 180 -31.29 -7.92 -30.27
N GLU A 181 -31.29 -9.15 -30.80
CA GLU A 181 -32.52 -9.92 -31.10
C GLU A 181 -33.28 -10.24 -29.78
N GLU A 182 -32.58 -10.69 -28.73
CA GLU A 182 -33.24 -10.96 -27.43
C GLU A 182 -33.76 -9.69 -26.75
N LEU A 183 -32.99 -8.62 -26.73
CA LEU A 183 -33.46 -7.34 -26.18
C LEU A 183 -34.66 -6.79 -26.97
N LYS A 184 -34.71 -6.97 -28.29
CA LYS A 184 -35.84 -6.60 -29.14
C LYS A 184 -37.08 -7.44 -28.86
N LYS A 185 -36.95 -8.74 -28.56
CA LYS A 185 -38.06 -9.61 -28.15
C LYS A 185 -38.71 -9.13 -26.86
N GLU A 186 -37.94 -8.60 -25.93
CA GLU A 186 -38.46 -7.99 -24.71
C GLU A 186 -39.02 -6.59 -24.92
N GLY A 187 -39.10 -6.09 -26.14
CA GLY A 187 -39.65 -4.79 -26.47
C GLY A 187 -38.70 -3.62 -26.21
N ILE A 188 -37.39 -3.87 -26.15
CA ILE A 188 -36.38 -2.82 -25.97
C ILE A 188 -35.92 -2.35 -27.36
N LYS A 189 -36.03 -1.04 -27.60
CA LYS A 189 -35.42 -0.36 -28.74
C LYS A 189 -34.00 0.08 -28.34
N VAL A 190 -33.01 -0.64 -28.81
CA VAL A 190 -31.59 -0.34 -28.53
C VAL A 190 -31.08 0.70 -29.53
N ALA A 191 -30.57 1.81 -29.05
CA ALA A 191 -29.93 2.85 -29.85
C ALA A 191 -28.41 2.62 -30.01
N ARG A 192 -27.77 2.10 -28.97
CA ARG A 192 -26.34 1.75 -28.97
C ARG A 192 -26.13 0.46 -28.19
N LEU A 193 -25.19 -0.39 -28.61
CA LEU A 193 -24.79 -1.61 -27.92
C LEU A 193 -23.27 -1.70 -27.95
N SER A 194 -22.67 -1.85 -26.79
CA SER A 194 -21.25 -2.16 -26.60
C SER A 194 -21.15 -3.47 -25.83
N VAL A 195 -20.46 -4.46 -26.39
CA VAL A 195 -20.23 -5.76 -25.77
C VAL A 195 -18.75 -6.04 -25.84
N LYS A 196 -18.14 -6.23 -24.70
CA LYS A 196 -16.70 -6.37 -24.54
C LYS A 196 -16.38 -7.47 -23.56
N LYS A 197 -15.18 -8.01 -23.64
CA LYS A 197 -14.56 -8.77 -22.56
C LYS A 197 -13.47 -7.92 -21.90
N ARG A 198 -13.50 -7.84 -20.59
CA ARG A 198 -12.50 -7.21 -19.78
C ARG A 198 -11.97 -8.22 -18.76
N GLY A 199 -10.65 -8.45 -18.75
CA GLY A 199 -10.07 -9.49 -17.90
C GLY A 199 -10.66 -10.90 -18.13
N GLY A 200 -11.15 -11.20 -19.37
CA GLY A 200 -11.81 -12.45 -19.72
C GLY A 200 -13.32 -12.49 -19.45
N TYR A 201 -13.90 -11.52 -18.72
CA TYR A 201 -15.31 -11.48 -18.32
C TYR A 201 -16.14 -10.57 -19.22
N LEU A 202 -17.41 -10.97 -19.44
CA LEU A 202 -18.31 -10.28 -20.36
C LEU A 202 -18.89 -9.02 -19.70
N GLU A 203 -18.77 -7.89 -20.41
CA GLU A 203 -19.45 -6.64 -20.11
C GLU A 203 -20.39 -6.26 -21.24
N VAL A 204 -21.63 -5.92 -20.91
CA VAL A 204 -22.66 -5.48 -21.84
C VAL A 204 -23.17 -4.12 -21.41
N MET A 205 -23.01 -3.13 -22.27
CA MET A 205 -23.58 -1.80 -22.08
C MET A 205 -24.48 -1.48 -23.28
N PHE A 206 -25.69 -1.04 -23.02
CA PHE A 206 -26.55 -0.54 -24.07
C PHE A 206 -27.33 0.70 -23.66
N THR A 207 -27.61 1.54 -24.63
CA THR A 207 -28.50 2.70 -24.49
C THR A 207 -29.78 2.40 -25.26
N GLY A 208 -30.94 2.51 -24.60
CA GLY A 208 -32.21 2.17 -25.24
C GLY A 208 -33.42 2.57 -24.39
N ALA A 209 -34.61 2.24 -24.88
CA ALA A 209 -35.87 2.49 -24.19
C ALA A 209 -36.86 1.35 -24.48
N CYS A 210 -37.80 1.11 -23.57
CA CYS A 210 -38.89 0.18 -23.80
C CYS A 210 -39.90 0.76 -24.81
N HIS A 211 -40.50 -0.13 -25.63
CA HIS A 211 -41.52 0.27 -26.57
C HIS A 211 -42.89 0.43 -25.88
N GLY A 212 -43.58 1.56 -26.08
CA GLY A 212 -44.88 1.82 -25.50
C GLY A 212 -44.86 2.13 -24.00
N ASN A 213 -45.87 1.68 -23.27
CA ASN A 213 -45.98 1.86 -21.81
C ASN A 213 -45.36 0.71 -20.99
N HIS A 214 -44.49 -0.10 -21.59
CA HIS A 214 -43.82 -1.18 -20.89
C HIS A 214 -42.63 -0.65 -20.10
N CYS A 215 -42.45 -1.25 -18.92
CA CYS A 215 -41.25 -1.05 -18.10
C CYS A 215 -40.66 -2.43 -17.80
N LEU A 216 -39.35 -2.53 -17.90
CA LEU A 216 -38.58 -3.74 -17.58
C LEU A 216 -37.69 -3.47 -16.39
N THR A 217 -37.64 -4.39 -15.45
CA THR A 217 -36.67 -4.32 -14.36
C THR A 217 -35.27 -4.70 -14.86
N LYS A 218 -34.26 -4.25 -14.15
CA LYS A 218 -32.89 -4.68 -14.44
C LYS A 218 -32.71 -6.20 -14.42
N THR A 219 -33.52 -6.91 -13.63
CA THR A 219 -33.53 -8.38 -13.56
C THR A 219 -34.11 -9.00 -14.85
N ASP A 220 -35.18 -8.43 -15.41
CA ASP A 220 -35.75 -8.90 -16.68
C ASP A 220 -34.75 -8.75 -17.83
N VAL A 221 -34.02 -7.62 -17.85
CA VAL A 221 -32.96 -7.35 -18.81
C VAL A 221 -31.78 -8.33 -18.62
N ALA A 222 -31.36 -8.60 -17.39
CA ALA A 222 -30.32 -9.59 -17.11
C ALA A 222 -30.70 -10.99 -17.62
N GLN A 223 -31.97 -11.39 -17.43
CA GLN A 223 -32.48 -12.67 -17.98
C GLN A 223 -32.49 -12.70 -19.51
N ALA A 224 -32.83 -11.60 -20.19
CA ALA A 224 -32.73 -11.51 -21.64
C ALA A 224 -31.27 -11.66 -22.12
N LEU A 225 -30.33 -11.01 -21.43
CA LEU A 225 -28.91 -11.15 -21.72
C LEU A 225 -28.42 -12.58 -21.49
N TYR A 226 -28.89 -13.26 -20.43
CA TYR A 226 -28.57 -14.66 -20.18
C TYR A 226 -29.05 -15.55 -21.33
N ARG A 227 -30.30 -15.38 -21.82
CA ARG A 227 -30.80 -16.14 -22.98
C ARG A 227 -29.97 -15.92 -24.23
N ALA A 228 -29.44 -14.68 -24.41
CA ALA A 228 -28.64 -14.36 -25.60
C ALA A 228 -27.20 -14.90 -25.51
N THR A 229 -26.61 -14.91 -24.33
CA THR A 229 -25.18 -15.18 -24.15
C THR A 229 -24.88 -16.55 -23.56
N GLY A 230 -25.82 -17.12 -22.80
CA GLY A 230 -25.62 -18.30 -21.95
C GLY A 230 -24.82 -18.01 -20.68
N ILE A 231 -24.52 -16.71 -20.37
CA ILE A 231 -23.73 -16.27 -19.26
C ILE A 231 -24.62 -15.44 -18.31
N MET A 232 -24.60 -15.79 -17.03
CA MET A 232 -25.30 -15.02 -16.01
C MET A 232 -24.73 -13.60 -15.93
N MET A 233 -25.62 -12.60 -15.94
CA MET A 233 -25.26 -11.19 -15.96
C MET A 233 -25.81 -10.49 -14.71
N CYS A 234 -24.99 -9.71 -14.07
CA CYS A 234 -25.34 -8.86 -12.93
C CYS A 234 -25.39 -7.39 -13.36
N PRO A 235 -26.44 -6.64 -13.00
CA PRO A 235 -26.50 -5.20 -13.28
C PRO A 235 -25.45 -4.47 -12.44
N ALA A 236 -24.69 -3.55 -13.05
CA ALA A 236 -23.75 -2.69 -12.34
C ALA A 236 -24.49 -1.74 -11.37
N ARG A 237 -23.79 -1.24 -10.34
CA ARG A 237 -24.39 -0.36 -9.30
C ARG A 237 -25.02 0.90 -9.91
N GLU A 238 -24.45 1.43 -10.98
CA GLU A 238 -24.89 2.63 -11.68
C GLU A 238 -26.15 2.40 -12.52
N THR A 239 -26.52 1.15 -12.75
CA THR A 239 -27.68 0.80 -13.57
C THR A 239 -28.98 1.09 -12.86
N ARG A 240 -29.89 1.81 -13.52
CA ARG A 240 -31.24 2.09 -12.99
C ARG A 240 -32.02 0.79 -12.76
N ASN A 241 -32.89 0.80 -11.76
CA ASN A 241 -33.67 -0.38 -11.39
C ASN A 241 -34.71 -0.76 -12.47
N VAL A 242 -35.13 0.22 -13.28
CA VAL A 242 -36.19 0.05 -14.28
C VAL A 242 -35.81 0.79 -15.57
N LEU A 243 -35.95 0.11 -16.71
CA LEU A 243 -35.90 0.70 -18.03
C LEU A 243 -37.35 1.00 -18.48
N SER A 244 -37.61 2.25 -18.81
CA SER A 244 -38.91 2.73 -19.23
C SER A 244 -38.96 3.17 -20.72
N SER A 245 -39.96 3.92 -21.12
CA SER A 245 -40.05 4.54 -22.45
C SER A 245 -39.06 5.69 -22.67
N THR A 246 -38.40 6.17 -21.61
CA THR A 246 -37.31 7.15 -21.71
C THR A 246 -36.00 6.43 -22.00
N THR A 247 -35.23 6.97 -22.94
CA THR A 247 -33.91 6.43 -23.29
C THR A 247 -32.96 6.52 -22.11
N ASP A 248 -32.40 5.40 -21.70
CA ASP A 248 -31.43 5.29 -20.64
C ASP A 248 -30.29 4.32 -20.99
N THR A 249 -29.18 4.41 -20.24
CA THR A 249 -28.05 3.51 -20.42
C THR A 249 -28.02 2.47 -19.31
N MET A 250 -28.01 1.21 -19.68
CA MET A 250 -27.93 0.07 -18.79
C MET A 250 -26.58 -0.62 -18.94
N PHE A 251 -25.98 -0.99 -17.83
CA PHE A 251 -24.69 -1.61 -17.76
C PHE A 251 -24.75 -2.93 -16.98
N PHE A 252 -24.27 -4.02 -17.58
CA PHE A 252 -24.27 -5.37 -17.03
C PHE A 252 -22.87 -5.97 -17.12
N ARG A 253 -22.50 -6.74 -16.10
CA ARG A 253 -21.27 -7.53 -16.06
C ARG A 253 -21.60 -9.00 -15.89
N GLN A 254 -20.69 -9.86 -16.33
CA GLN A 254 -20.77 -11.28 -16.03
C GLN A 254 -20.83 -11.46 -14.51
N ASP A 255 -21.78 -12.25 -14.04
CA ASP A 255 -21.92 -12.53 -12.62
C ASP A 255 -20.81 -13.45 -12.13
N THR A 256 -20.44 -13.30 -10.86
CA THR A 256 -19.41 -14.12 -10.23
C THR A 256 -19.95 -15.53 -9.94
N VAL A 257 -19.06 -16.52 -9.90
CA VAL A 257 -19.39 -17.92 -9.57
C VAL A 257 -19.63 -18.06 -8.07
N TYR A 258 -18.81 -17.37 -7.30
CA TYR A 258 -18.89 -17.37 -5.85
C TYR A 258 -19.54 -16.09 -5.33
N LYS A 259 -20.15 -16.20 -4.16
CA LYS A 259 -20.47 -15.10 -3.25
C LYS A 259 -19.59 -15.19 -2.02
N ALA A 260 -19.12 -14.07 -1.52
CA ALA A 260 -18.43 -14.01 -0.24
C ALA A 260 -19.36 -13.51 0.85
N LEU A 261 -19.21 -14.06 2.03
CA LEU A 261 -19.82 -13.56 3.26
C LEU A 261 -18.69 -13.21 4.23
N THR A 262 -18.77 -12.03 4.80
CA THR A 262 -17.76 -11.51 5.70
C THR A 262 -18.22 -11.52 7.14
N GLY A 263 -17.28 -11.60 8.07
CA GLY A 263 -17.51 -11.53 9.50
C GLY A 263 -16.39 -10.76 10.18
N LEU A 264 -16.73 -10.05 11.23
CA LEU A 264 -15.83 -9.25 12.04
C LEU A 264 -16.11 -9.46 13.51
N ALA A 265 -15.05 -9.65 14.30
CA ALA A 265 -15.10 -9.54 15.75
C ALA A 265 -13.88 -8.72 16.20
N ARG A 266 -14.11 -7.76 17.11
CA ARG A 266 -13.09 -6.79 17.52
C ARG A 266 -13.27 -6.39 18.97
N VAL A 267 -12.16 -6.19 19.68
CA VAL A 267 -12.13 -5.58 21.03
C VAL A 267 -10.88 -4.72 21.15
N ALA A 268 -11.03 -3.52 21.71
CA ALA A 268 -9.91 -2.65 22.01
C ALA A 268 -9.17 -3.13 23.27
N LYS A 269 -7.90 -2.77 23.38
CA LYS A 269 -7.05 -2.96 24.54
C LYS A 269 -7.73 -2.42 25.80
N SER A 270 -7.63 -3.18 26.90
CA SER A 270 -8.23 -2.77 28.18
C SER A 270 -7.70 -1.44 28.65
N GLY A 271 -8.63 -0.50 28.88
CA GLY A 271 -8.31 0.88 29.28
C GLY A 271 -8.22 1.89 28.12
N GLU A 272 -8.23 1.43 26.87
CA GLU A 272 -8.29 2.32 25.69
C GLU A 272 -9.74 2.46 25.20
N SER A 273 -10.05 3.65 24.66
CA SER A 273 -11.37 3.95 24.08
C SER A 273 -11.47 3.62 22.61
N VAL A 274 -10.33 3.51 21.93
CA VAL A 274 -10.20 3.29 20.49
C VAL A 274 -9.13 2.23 20.27
N SER A 275 -9.34 1.35 19.30
CA SER A 275 -8.37 0.32 18.93
C SER A 275 -7.44 0.84 17.83
N GLY A 276 -6.16 0.51 17.91
CA GLY A 276 -5.17 0.77 16.86
C GLY A 276 -5.35 -0.08 15.60
N ASP A 277 -6.03 -1.23 15.73
CA ASP A 277 -6.40 -2.06 14.58
C ASP A 277 -7.46 -1.36 13.72
N ASN A 278 -7.33 -1.43 12.40
CA ASN A 278 -8.37 -1.04 11.45
C ASN A 278 -8.54 -2.06 10.33
N TYR A 279 -9.70 -2.06 9.69
CA TYR A 279 -10.04 -3.06 8.70
C TYR A 279 -10.88 -2.51 7.57
N SER A 280 -10.88 -3.22 6.44
CA SER A 280 -11.81 -2.97 5.32
C SER A 280 -12.29 -4.27 4.68
N PHE A 281 -13.55 -4.24 4.19
CA PHE A 281 -14.10 -5.18 3.24
C PHE A 281 -14.59 -4.39 2.02
N LEU A 282 -13.84 -4.44 0.93
CA LEU A 282 -14.12 -3.69 -0.28
C LEU A 282 -14.46 -4.63 -1.45
N GLU A 283 -15.68 -4.54 -1.97
CA GLU A 283 -16.08 -5.25 -3.19
C GLU A 283 -15.71 -4.42 -4.43
N LEU A 284 -14.72 -4.87 -5.17
CA LEU A 284 -14.32 -4.29 -6.44
C LEU A 284 -15.26 -4.79 -7.55
N SER A 285 -16.38 -4.11 -7.72
CA SER A 285 -17.40 -4.48 -8.71
C SER A 285 -16.90 -4.48 -10.17
N GLY A 286 -15.73 -3.84 -10.44
CA GLY A 286 -15.08 -3.84 -11.75
C GLY A 286 -14.40 -5.16 -12.10
N THR A 287 -13.82 -5.86 -11.14
CA THR A 287 -13.04 -7.09 -11.30
C THR A 287 -13.76 -8.31 -10.75
N GLY A 288 -14.81 -8.14 -9.95
CA GLY A 288 -15.48 -9.23 -9.22
C GLY A 288 -14.61 -9.79 -8.09
N GLU A 289 -13.78 -8.93 -7.48
CA GLU A 289 -12.94 -9.28 -6.33
C GLU A 289 -13.50 -8.72 -5.03
N LEU A 290 -13.36 -9.47 -3.95
CA LEU A 290 -13.50 -8.98 -2.57
C LEU A 290 -12.10 -8.78 -2.00
N LEU A 291 -11.81 -7.56 -1.58
CA LEU A 291 -10.64 -7.27 -0.74
C LEU A 291 -11.03 -7.33 0.73
N MET A 292 -10.24 -8.03 1.52
CA MET A 292 -10.28 -8.05 2.97
C MET A 292 -8.93 -7.52 3.46
N VAL A 293 -8.94 -6.49 4.28
CA VAL A 293 -7.74 -5.81 4.75
C VAL A 293 -7.79 -5.67 6.26
N LEU A 294 -6.68 -6.00 6.91
CA LEU A 294 -6.43 -5.75 8.34
C LEU A 294 -5.11 -4.99 8.46
N THR A 295 -5.12 -3.93 9.25
CA THR A 295 -3.94 -3.14 9.58
C THR A 295 -3.89 -2.92 11.08
N ASP A 296 -2.69 -2.94 11.63
CA ASP A 296 -2.42 -2.57 13.00
C ASP A 296 -1.41 -1.42 13.01
N GLY A 297 -1.78 -0.31 13.64
CA GLY A 297 -0.95 0.88 13.79
C GLY A 297 0.04 0.71 14.94
N MET A 298 1.22 1.34 14.84
CA MET A 298 2.23 1.25 15.88
C MET A 298 1.75 1.84 17.21
N GLY A 299 1.78 1.03 18.27
CA GLY A 299 1.40 1.45 19.62
C GLY A 299 -0.06 1.17 19.94
N SER A 300 -0.74 2.03 20.67
CA SER A 300 -2.15 1.89 21.04
C SER A 300 -2.87 3.23 21.08
N GLY A 301 -4.20 3.22 21.06
CA GLY A 301 -5.04 4.40 21.17
C GLY A 301 -5.09 5.27 19.90
N GLU A 302 -5.39 6.57 20.06
CA GLU A 302 -5.74 7.49 18.97
C GLU A 302 -4.65 7.65 17.88
N MET A 303 -3.36 7.52 18.22
CA MET A 303 -2.30 7.66 17.22
C MET A 303 -2.23 6.42 16.32
N ALA A 304 -2.28 5.23 16.91
CA ALA A 304 -2.28 3.98 16.17
C ALA A 304 -3.53 3.86 15.28
N ASP A 305 -4.71 4.21 15.81
CA ASP A 305 -5.97 4.28 15.05
C ASP A 305 -5.87 5.23 13.85
N ARG A 306 -5.27 6.41 14.04
CA ARG A 306 -5.11 7.38 12.95
C ARG A 306 -4.21 6.85 11.83
N ASP A 307 -3.09 6.21 12.17
CA ASP A 307 -2.13 5.72 11.19
C ASP A 307 -2.72 4.56 10.40
N SER A 308 -3.32 3.58 11.07
CA SER A 308 -3.99 2.44 10.43
C SER A 308 -5.20 2.85 9.61
N SER A 309 -6.02 3.81 10.08
CA SER A 309 -7.14 4.38 9.31
C SER A 309 -6.68 5.07 8.03
N ASN A 310 -5.64 5.92 8.11
CA ASN A 310 -5.09 6.61 6.95
C ASN A 310 -4.57 5.61 5.90
N LEU A 311 -3.95 4.51 6.35
CA LEU A 311 -3.45 3.45 5.46
C LEU A 311 -4.59 2.77 4.71
N ILE A 312 -5.66 2.41 5.42
CA ILE A 312 -6.85 1.77 4.82
C ILE A 312 -7.53 2.71 3.83
N GLU A 313 -7.83 3.95 4.23
CA GLU A 313 -8.49 4.92 3.35
C GLU A 313 -7.70 5.14 2.06
N ALA A 314 -6.38 5.31 2.17
CA ALA A 314 -5.52 5.48 1.00
C ALA A 314 -5.49 4.22 0.11
N LEU A 315 -5.46 3.02 0.71
CA LEU A 315 -5.54 1.76 -0.03
C LEU A 315 -6.87 1.63 -0.77
N GLU A 316 -8.00 1.90 -0.11
CA GLU A 316 -9.33 1.87 -0.72
C GLU A 316 -9.42 2.80 -1.94
N TYR A 317 -8.97 4.04 -1.81
CA TYR A 317 -8.94 4.99 -2.93
C TYR A 317 -8.10 4.49 -4.12
N LEU A 318 -6.94 3.90 -3.85
CA LEU A 318 -6.09 3.35 -4.91
C LEU A 318 -6.74 2.13 -5.58
N MET A 319 -7.36 1.24 -4.80
CA MET A 319 -8.03 0.06 -5.33
C MET A 319 -9.28 0.44 -6.15
N GLU A 320 -10.11 1.37 -5.67
CA GLU A 320 -11.27 1.88 -6.40
C GLU A 320 -10.87 2.63 -7.68
N ALA A 321 -9.75 3.33 -7.66
CA ALA A 321 -9.18 3.96 -8.85
C ALA A 321 -8.64 2.95 -9.86
N GLY A 322 -8.51 1.65 -9.51
CA GLY A 322 -8.07 0.57 -10.39
C GLY A 322 -6.55 0.40 -10.46
N PHE A 323 -5.83 0.85 -9.44
CA PHE A 323 -4.40 0.54 -9.32
C PHE A 323 -4.20 -0.97 -9.17
N GLU A 324 -3.09 -1.47 -9.70
CA GLU A 324 -2.67 -2.84 -9.46
C GLU A 324 -2.23 -2.97 -7.99
N LYS A 325 -2.64 -4.07 -7.33
CA LYS A 325 -2.49 -4.28 -5.87
C LYS A 325 -1.06 -4.05 -5.36
N LYS A 326 -0.10 -4.67 -6.02
CA LYS A 326 1.31 -4.56 -5.62
C LYS A 326 1.87 -3.14 -5.78
N SER A 327 1.49 -2.45 -6.86
CA SER A 327 1.85 -1.05 -7.09
C SER A 327 1.22 -0.11 -6.06
N ALA A 328 -0.03 -0.37 -5.66
CA ALA A 328 -0.69 0.40 -4.61
C ALA A 328 0.03 0.25 -3.26
N LEU A 329 0.40 -0.97 -2.88
CA LEU A 329 1.13 -1.23 -1.63
C LEU A 329 2.52 -0.57 -1.61
N ARG A 330 3.25 -0.60 -2.73
CA ARG A 330 4.52 0.11 -2.86
C ARG A 330 4.36 1.62 -2.73
N LEU A 331 3.36 2.19 -3.41
CA LEU A 331 3.07 3.63 -3.31
C LEU A 331 2.73 4.01 -1.87
N LEU A 332 1.89 3.23 -1.18
CA LEU A 332 1.57 3.45 0.23
C LEU A 332 2.81 3.37 1.11
N ASN A 333 3.66 2.35 0.91
CA ASN A 333 4.91 2.22 1.65
C ASN A 333 5.79 3.47 1.49
N THR A 334 5.96 3.98 0.26
CA THR A 334 6.75 5.19 0.02
C THR A 334 6.12 6.45 0.64
N LEU A 335 4.79 6.54 0.68
CA LEU A 335 4.07 7.64 1.33
C LEU A 335 4.26 7.61 2.85
N PHE A 336 4.22 6.43 3.46
CA PHE A 336 4.41 6.27 4.90
C PHE A 336 5.84 6.57 5.33
N VAL A 337 6.85 6.09 4.59
CA VAL A 337 8.26 6.45 4.83
C VAL A 337 8.49 7.96 4.70
N ALA A 338 7.82 8.63 3.72
CA ALA A 338 7.98 10.08 3.49
C ALA A 338 7.36 10.96 4.58
N ASN A 339 6.22 10.55 5.11
CA ASN A 339 5.43 11.40 5.99
C ASN A 339 5.98 11.52 7.40
N TYR A 340 7.03 10.76 7.77
CA TYR A 340 7.42 10.68 9.16
C TYR A 340 8.91 10.80 9.43
N GLU A 341 9.20 11.53 10.48
CA GLU A 341 10.48 11.58 11.19
C GLU A 341 10.90 10.20 11.77
N GLY A 342 10.57 9.09 11.05
CA GLY A 342 10.96 7.71 11.38
C GLY A 342 10.14 7.05 12.49
N LYS A 343 8.86 7.42 12.69
CA LYS A 343 8.07 6.96 13.85
C LYS A 343 6.70 6.36 13.53
N SER A 344 6.24 6.34 12.28
CA SER A 344 4.95 5.76 11.94
C SER A 344 5.13 4.61 10.98
N PHE A 345 4.78 3.43 11.43
CA PHE A 345 4.67 2.25 10.59
C PHE A 345 3.45 1.44 11.03
N ALA A 346 2.89 0.69 10.12
CA ALA A 346 1.74 -0.16 10.37
C ALA A 346 1.92 -1.51 9.70
N THR A 347 1.36 -2.55 10.29
CA THR A 347 1.23 -3.83 9.61
C THR A 347 0.15 -3.73 8.54
N LEU A 348 0.24 -4.56 7.51
CA LEU A 348 -0.82 -4.70 6.52
C LEU A 348 -0.97 -6.15 6.11
N ASP A 349 -2.17 -6.67 6.28
CA ASP A 349 -2.62 -7.96 5.77
C ASP A 349 -3.76 -7.75 4.79
N MET A 350 -3.60 -8.18 3.53
CA MET A 350 -4.60 -8.02 2.49
C MET A 350 -4.86 -9.35 1.78
N ALA A 351 -6.11 -9.79 1.72
CA ALA A 351 -6.54 -10.89 0.86
C ALA A 351 -7.46 -10.36 -0.24
N ALA A 352 -7.11 -10.65 -1.48
CA ALA A 352 -7.90 -10.34 -2.66
C ALA A 352 -8.51 -11.63 -3.22
N ILE A 353 -9.80 -11.84 -2.99
CA ILE A 353 -10.53 -13.04 -3.39
C ILE A 353 -11.23 -12.77 -4.72
N ASN A 354 -10.80 -13.43 -5.78
CA ASN A 354 -11.47 -13.38 -7.08
C ASN A 354 -12.70 -14.30 -7.05
N LEU A 355 -13.89 -13.71 -7.06
CA LEU A 355 -15.16 -14.42 -6.94
C LEU A 355 -15.59 -15.14 -8.23
N HIS A 356 -14.89 -14.97 -9.36
CA HIS A 356 -15.10 -15.76 -10.55
C HIS A 356 -14.31 -17.07 -10.53
N THR A 357 -13.13 -17.08 -9.93
CA THR A 357 -12.20 -18.22 -9.98
C THR A 357 -11.98 -18.89 -8.64
N GLY A 358 -12.25 -18.21 -7.53
CA GLY A 358 -11.89 -18.65 -6.19
C GLY A 358 -10.39 -18.47 -5.87
N ILE A 359 -9.60 -17.86 -6.75
CA ILE A 359 -8.20 -17.55 -6.46
C ILE A 359 -8.15 -16.42 -5.41
N CYS A 360 -7.44 -16.66 -4.33
CA CYS A 360 -7.15 -15.69 -3.27
C CYS A 360 -5.67 -15.34 -3.31
N GLU A 361 -5.37 -14.08 -3.52
CA GLU A 361 -4.03 -13.51 -3.44
C GLU A 361 -3.89 -12.81 -2.08
N ILE A 362 -2.96 -13.30 -1.25
CA ILE A 362 -2.71 -12.78 0.10
C ILE A 362 -1.38 -12.05 0.07
N MET A 363 -1.40 -10.77 0.46
CA MET A 363 -0.24 -9.88 0.50
C MET A 363 -0.04 -9.38 1.92
N LYS A 364 1.17 -9.51 2.45
CA LYS A 364 1.48 -9.26 3.87
C LYS A 364 2.71 -8.38 4.02
N ASN A 365 2.59 -7.33 4.86
CA ASN A 365 3.68 -6.49 5.32
C ASN A 365 3.68 -6.46 6.87
N GLY A 366 4.57 -7.24 7.49
CA GLY A 366 4.73 -7.28 8.94
C GLY A 366 3.51 -7.82 9.71
N ALA A 367 2.53 -8.39 9.01
CA ALA A 367 1.28 -8.81 9.59
C ALA A 367 1.34 -10.23 10.21
N ALA A 368 0.47 -10.49 11.17
CA ALA A 368 0.28 -11.78 11.83
C ALA A 368 -0.14 -12.88 10.83
N THR A 369 -0.04 -14.14 11.21
CA THR A 369 -0.39 -15.27 10.33
C THR A 369 -1.85 -15.23 9.91
N THR A 370 -2.11 -15.43 8.61
CA THR A 370 -3.45 -15.63 8.04
C THR A 370 -3.73 -17.12 7.94
N PHE A 371 -4.96 -17.52 8.24
CA PHE A 371 -5.39 -18.91 8.22
C PHE A 371 -6.42 -19.13 7.12
N VAL A 372 -6.32 -20.27 6.43
CA VAL A 372 -7.35 -20.71 5.48
C VAL A 372 -7.94 -22.01 6.02
N LYS A 373 -9.17 -21.91 6.54
CA LYS A 373 -9.91 -23.08 7.03
C LYS A 373 -10.60 -23.78 5.87
N ARG A 374 -10.34 -25.07 5.75
CA ARG A 374 -10.94 -25.98 4.77
C ARG A 374 -11.72 -27.08 5.51
N GLU A 375 -12.36 -27.96 4.76
CA GLU A 375 -13.03 -29.14 5.30
C GLU A 375 -12.03 -30.13 5.94
N ASP A 376 -10.83 -30.23 5.37
CA ASP A 376 -9.78 -31.20 5.74
C ASP A 376 -8.66 -30.62 6.64
N GLY A 377 -8.80 -29.36 7.08
CA GLY A 377 -7.83 -28.75 8.01
C GLY A 377 -7.66 -27.24 7.82
N VAL A 378 -6.59 -26.74 8.41
CA VAL A 378 -6.25 -25.30 8.40
C VAL A 378 -4.86 -25.09 7.80
N GLU A 379 -4.79 -24.33 6.74
CA GLU A 379 -3.53 -23.87 6.14
C GLU A 379 -3.10 -22.55 6.77
N MET A 380 -1.81 -22.42 7.12
CA MET A 380 -1.22 -21.22 7.72
C MET A 380 -0.36 -20.46 6.71
N ILE A 381 -0.54 -19.16 6.62
CA ILE A 381 0.21 -18.27 5.73
C ILE A 381 0.89 -17.19 6.58
N ALA A 382 2.15 -17.44 6.89
CA ALA A 382 3.01 -16.52 7.64
C ALA A 382 3.76 -15.58 6.71
N SER A 383 4.31 -14.49 7.27
CA SER A 383 5.11 -13.50 6.56
C SER A 383 6.36 -13.13 7.37
N SER A 384 7.42 -12.81 6.67
CA SER A 384 8.65 -12.21 7.21
C SER A 384 8.91 -10.81 6.66
N ALA A 385 8.00 -10.29 5.83
CA ALA A 385 8.10 -8.96 5.25
C ALA A 385 8.04 -7.86 6.33
N LEU A 386 8.73 -6.76 6.09
CA LEU A 386 8.71 -5.60 6.99
C LEU A 386 7.35 -4.88 6.94
N PRO A 387 6.92 -4.26 8.05
CA PRO A 387 5.75 -3.38 8.07
C PRO A 387 5.88 -2.22 7.07
N VAL A 388 4.73 -1.67 6.66
CA VAL A 388 4.64 -0.49 5.81
C VAL A 388 5.24 0.72 6.55
N GLY A 389 6.11 1.47 5.90
CA GLY A 389 6.76 2.66 6.44
C GLY A 389 8.12 2.42 7.10
N VAL A 390 8.58 1.17 7.23
CA VAL A 390 9.89 0.83 7.85
C VAL A 390 11.06 1.05 6.87
N ASP A 391 10.93 0.60 5.64
CA ASP A 391 11.97 0.69 4.62
C ASP A 391 11.36 1.01 3.25
N LEU A 392 12.01 1.89 2.48
CA LEU A 392 11.57 2.24 1.12
C LEU A 392 11.48 1.05 0.16
N GLN A 393 12.31 0.03 0.39
CA GLN A 393 12.37 -1.17 -0.44
C GLN A 393 11.57 -2.34 0.14
N ALA A 394 10.79 -2.11 1.22
CA ALA A 394 9.93 -3.14 1.77
C ALA A 394 8.90 -3.58 0.72
N GLU A 395 8.94 -4.87 0.37
CA GLU A 395 7.96 -5.50 -0.51
C GLU A 395 7.07 -6.44 0.30
N PRO A 396 5.79 -6.58 -0.07
CA PRO A 396 4.91 -7.54 0.57
C PRO A 396 5.33 -8.98 0.23
N ASP A 397 5.23 -9.89 1.18
CA ASP A 397 5.17 -11.31 0.90
C ASP A 397 3.83 -11.64 0.23
N VAL A 398 3.87 -12.44 -0.84
CA VAL A 398 2.69 -12.78 -1.62
C VAL A 398 2.47 -14.29 -1.63
N ALA A 399 1.29 -14.72 -1.21
CA ALA A 399 0.84 -16.11 -1.33
C ALA A 399 -0.42 -16.20 -2.21
N ILE A 400 -0.53 -17.24 -3.00
CA ILE A 400 -1.69 -17.51 -3.85
C ILE A 400 -2.32 -18.83 -3.43
N VAL A 401 -3.60 -18.77 -3.09
CA VAL A 401 -4.36 -19.91 -2.61
C VAL A 401 -5.61 -20.11 -3.47
N GLN A 402 -5.88 -21.34 -3.87
CA GLN A 402 -7.15 -21.69 -4.52
C GLN A 402 -8.18 -22.04 -3.44
N LEU A 403 -9.23 -21.23 -3.36
CA LEU A 403 -10.36 -21.46 -2.46
C LEU A 403 -11.46 -22.28 -3.16
N GLN A 404 -12.18 -23.08 -2.35
CA GLN A 404 -13.33 -23.86 -2.75
C GLN A 404 -14.57 -23.46 -1.94
N GLU A 405 -15.74 -23.94 -2.34
CA GLU A 405 -16.98 -23.70 -1.61
C GLU A 405 -16.86 -24.15 -0.15
N GLY A 406 -17.19 -23.24 0.77
CA GLY A 406 -17.12 -23.47 2.21
C GLY A 406 -15.80 -23.11 2.86
N ASP A 407 -14.74 -22.81 2.08
CA ASP A 407 -13.47 -22.34 2.62
C ASP A 407 -13.62 -20.95 3.24
N MET A 408 -12.87 -20.69 4.31
CA MET A 408 -12.86 -19.42 5.01
C MET A 408 -11.43 -18.91 5.15
N VAL A 409 -11.18 -17.69 4.69
CA VAL A 409 -9.94 -16.93 4.94
C VAL A 409 -10.13 -16.17 6.25
N ILE A 410 -9.19 -16.30 7.18
CA ILE A 410 -9.24 -15.75 8.53
C ILE A 410 -7.97 -14.94 8.77
N MET A 411 -8.11 -13.65 8.99
CA MET A 411 -7.05 -12.74 9.40
C MET A 411 -7.22 -12.37 10.87
N VAL A 412 -6.12 -12.30 11.58
CA VAL A 412 -6.10 -11.92 13.00
C VAL A 412 -5.00 -10.89 13.23
N SER A 413 -5.22 -9.95 14.18
CA SER A 413 -4.14 -9.08 14.63
C SER A 413 -3.20 -9.86 15.59
N ASP A 414 -2.03 -9.30 15.86
CA ASP A 414 -1.03 -9.91 16.73
C ASP A 414 -1.53 -10.06 18.17
N GLY A 415 -2.33 -9.11 18.70
CA GLY A 415 -2.93 -9.22 20.01
C GLY A 415 -3.81 -10.48 20.20
N VAL A 416 -4.39 -11.01 19.09
CA VAL A 416 -5.09 -12.29 19.12
C VAL A 416 -4.11 -13.46 19.29
N LEU A 417 -2.99 -13.47 18.58
CA LEU A 417 -1.97 -14.52 18.66
C LEU A 417 -1.18 -14.47 19.99
N ASP A 418 -0.85 -13.28 20.44
CA ASP A 418 -0.07 -13.07 21.66
C ASP A 418 -0.80 -13.57 22.92
N SER A 419 -2.12 -13.53 22.92
CA SER A 419 -2.93 -14.09 24.02
C SER A 419 -2.71 -15.59 24.24
N PHE A 420 -2.26 -16.33 23.22
CA PHE A 420 -1.88 -17.74 23.33
C PHE A 420 -0.44 -17.90 23.83
N TYR A 421 0.44 -16.98 23.48
CA TYR A 421 1.85 -17.00 23.89
C TYR A 421 2.02 -16.80 25.41
N GLU A 422 1.19 -15.96 26.04
CA GLU A 422 1.26 -15.66 27.47
C GLU A 422 1.06 -16.90 28.38
N ARG A 423 0.44 -17.97 27.87
CA ARG A 423 0.15 -19.19 28.65
C ARG A 423 1.15 -20.31 28.53
N ASN A 424 1.82 -20.41 27.40
CA ASN A 424 2.68 -21.57 27.14
C ASN A 424 3.89 -21.17 26.30
N ILE A 425 4.97 -20.81 26.99
CA ILE A 425 6.23 -20.32 26.37
C ILE A 425 6.88 -21.39 25.45
N GLU A 426 6.44 -22.65 25.53
CA GLU A 426 7.00 -23.76 24.74
C GLU A 426 6.16 -24.13 23.50
N SER A 427 4.95 -23.61 23.34
CA SER A 427 4.09 -23.91 22.18
C SER A 427 4.07 -22.76 21.16
N ASP A 428 3.98 -23.11 19.89
CA ASP A 428 3.77 -22.13 18.81
C ASP A 428 2.32 -21.62 18.84
N SER A 429 2.15 -20.33 19.13
CA SER A 429 0.83 -19.67 19.20
C SER A 429 0.03 -19.82 17.90
N GLN A 430 0.72 -19.90 16.76
CA GLN A 430 0.10 -20.07 15.44
C GLN A 430 -0.49 -21.48 15.28
N GLU A 431 0.22 -22.53 15.76
CA GLU A 431 -0.28 -23.90 15.74
C GLU A 431 -1.46 -24.10 16.71
N GLU A 432 -1.42 -23.46 17.88
CA GLU A 432 -2.55 -23.48 18.82
C GLU A 432 -3.78 -22.79 18.23
N MET A 433 -3.61 -21.65 17.57
CA MET A 433 -4.68 -20.95 16.87
C MET A 433 -5.24 -21.79 15.72
N ALA A 434 -4.39 -22.40 14.90
CA ALA A 434 -4.82 -23.28 13.82
C ALA A 434 -5.62 -24.47 14.37
N THR A 435 -5.19 -25.06 15.50
CA THR A 435 -5.91 -26.14 16.19
C THR A 435 -7.27 -25.66 16.72
N LEU A 436 -7.35 -24.46 17.27
CA LEU A 436 -8.61 -23.85 17.69
C LEU A 436 -9.55 -23.68 16.49
N ILE A 437 -9.08 -23.04 15.41
CA ILE A 437 -9.85 -22.80 14.19
C ILE A 437 -10.36 -24.12 13.60
N ASP A 438 -9.53 -25.16 13.60
CA ASP A 438 -9.90 -26.47 13.05
C ASP A 438 -11.08 -27.09 13.80
N ARG A 439 -11.11 -26.96 15.13
CA ARG A 439 -12.18 -27.49 16.00
C ARG A 439 -13.49 -26.71 15.94
N LEU A 440 -13.45 -25.44 15.48
CA LEU A 440 -14.66 -24.62 15.40
C LEU A 440 -15.49 -25.04 14.18
N TYR A 441 -16.76 -25.31 14.40
CA TYR A 441 -17.74 -25.62 13.37
C TYR A 441 -18.77 -24.49 13.26
N CYS A 442 -18.53 -23.53 12.38
CA CYS A 442 -19.40 -22.39 12.18
C CYS A 442 -19.99 -22.39 10.78
N LYS A 443 -21.26 -22.01 10.66
CA LYS A 443 -22.00 -22.00 9.38
C LYS A 443 -21.80 -20.70 8.59
N ASN A 444 -21.34 -19.66 9.24
CA ASN A 444 -21.13 -18.36 8.61
C ASN A 444 -19.87 -17.67 9.16
N ALA A 445 -19.37 -16.71 8.41
CA ALA A 445 -18.15 -15.99 8.71
C ALA A 445 -18.23 -15.17 10.01
N ASN A 446 -19.38 -14.57 10.28
CA ASN A 446 -19.54 -13.75 11.49
C ASN A 446 -19.52 -14.58 12.78
N ASP A 447 -20.16 -15.77 12.77
CA ASP A 447 -20.09 -16.69 13.91
C ASP A 447 -18.66 -17.18 14.12
N MET A 448 -17.92 -17.45 13.02
CA MET A 448 -16.52 -17.86 13.09
C MET A 448 -15.67 -16.79 13.76
N ALA A 449 -15.76 -15.54 13.30
CA ALA A 449 -15.00 -14.42 13.87
C ALA A 449 -15.29 -14.25 15.37
N ASN A 450 -16.57 -14.27 15.76
CA ASN A 450 -16.97 -14.13 17.16
C ASN A 450 -16.50 -15.29 18.03
N GLN A 451 -16.57 -16.53 17.54
CA GLN A 451 -16.12 -17.70 18.32
C GLN A 451 -14.61 -17.70 18.48
N ILE A 452 -13.83 -17.33 17.48
CA ILE A 452 -12.39 -17.17 17.61
C ILE A 452 -12.09 -16.15 18.71
N LEU A 453 -12.63 -14.94 18.62
CA LEU A 453 -12.37 -13.88 19.61
C LEU A 453 -12.82 -14.27 21.02
N MET A 454 -14.00 -14.88 21.18
CA MET A 454 -14.49 -15.35 22.49
C MET A 454 -13.58 -16.42 23.11
N ASN A 455 -13.11 -17.38 22.31
CA ASN A 455 -12.17 -18.39 22.79
C ASN A 455 -10.83 -17.75 23.16
N THR A 456 -10.32 -16.83 22.35
CA THR A 456 -9.10 -16.06 22.65
C THR A 456 -9.21 -15.34 23.99
N LEU A 457 -10.27 -14.56 24.22
CA LEU A 457 -10.53 -13.86 25.48
C LEU A 457 -10.75 -14.81 26.68
N ALA A 458 -11.31 -15.99 26.46
CA ALA A 458 -11.45 -17.00 27.51
C ALA A 458 -10.10 -17.68 27.84
N HIS A 459 -9.16 -17.69 26.91
CA HIS A 459 -7.80 -18.17 27.11
C HIS A 459 -6.91 -17.14 27.82
N SER A 460 -7.11 -15.84 27.61
CA SER A 460 -6.46 -14.76 28.34
C SER A 460 -7.04 -14.57 29.76
N THR A 461 -6.54 -13.62 30.51
CA THR A 461 -7.04 -13.26 31.85
C THR A 461 -8.43 -12.58 31.85
N LYS A 462 -9.17 -12.63 30.76
CA LYS A 462 -10.45 -11.97 30.45
C LYS A 462 -10.38 -10.48 30.14
N GLU A 463 -9.23 -9.88 30.22
CA GLU A 463 -8.98 -8.50 29.76
C GLU A 463 -8.09 -8.55 28.51
N ALA A 464 -8.40 -7.76 27.51
CA ALA A 464 -7.60 -7.66 26.31
C ALA A 464 -6.27 -6.95 26.64
N SER A 465 -5.16 -7.67 26.54
CA SER A 465 -3.80 -7.12 26.77
C SER A 465 -3.35 -6.21 25.65
N ASP A 466 -3.89 -6.41 24.45
CA ASP A 466 -3.72 -5.57 23.27
C ASP A 466 -5.00 -5.49 22.43
N ASP A 467 -5.01 -4.68 21.37
CA ASP A 467 -6.09 -4.63 20.40
C ASP A 467 -6.25 -6.01 19.74
N MET A 468 -7.47 -6.49 19.64
CA MET A 468 -7.75 -7.80 19.06
C MET A 468 -8.79 -7.68 17.96
N SER A 469 -8.43 -8.08 16.76
CA SER A 469 -9.30 -8.08 15.59
C SER A 469 -9.26 -9.43 14.88
N VAL A 470 -10.42 -9.93 14.51
CA VAL A 470 -10.61 -11.15 13.72
C VAL A 470 -11.51 -10.84 12.54
N LEU A 471 -10.96 -10.96 11.34
CA LEU A 471 -11.70 -10.84 10.09
C LEU A 471 -11.85 -12.22 9.46
N VAL A 472 -13.01 -12.49 8.91
CA VAL A 472 -13.32 -13.75 8.21
C VAL A 472 -14.02 -13.45 6.90
N ALA A 473 -13.58 -14.08 5.81
CA ALA A 473 -14.29 -14.11 4.55
C ALA A 473 -14.48 -15.57 4.10
N GLY A 474 -15.70 -16.03 4.02
CA GLY A 474 -16.02 -17.35 3.49
C GLY A 474 -16.63 -17.25 2.10
N ILE A 475 -16.40 -18.25 1.23
CA ILE A 475 -16.93 -18.29 -0.12
C ILE A 475 -17.92 -19.44 -0.30
N TRP A 476 -18.99 -19.18 -1.02
CA TRP A 476 -20.03 -20.15 -1.39
C TRP A 476 -20.45 -19.99 -2.84
N ASN A 477 -20.83 -21.09 -3.49
CA ASN A 477 -21.38 -21.03 -4.84
C ASN A 477 -22.64 -20.14 -4.85
N LYS A 478 -22.78 -19.34 -5.89
CA LYS A 478 -24.06 -18.72 -6.20
C LYS A 478 -24.98 -19.78 -6.82
N VAL A 479 -26.12 -20.01 -6.18
CA VAL A 479 -27.13 -20.96 -6.63
C VAL A 479 -27.92 -20.40 -7.82
#